data_747261bc135ba7586e5daecfbefcac52
#
_entry.id   747261bc135ba7586e5daecfbefcac52
#
_cell.length_a   1.000
_cell.length_b   1.000
_cell.length_c   1.000
_cell.angle_alpha   90.00
_cell.angle_beta   90.00
_cell.angle_gamma   90.00
#
_symmetry.space_group_name_H-M   'P 1'
#
loop_
_entity.id
_entity.type
_entity.pdbx_description
1 polymer ?
#
loop_
_entity_poly.entity_id
_entity_poly.type
_entity_poly.pdbx_seq_one_letter_code
_entity_poly.pdbx_strand_id
1 'polypeptide(L)'
;MKIFDSIPIKGWSFSVFKKENISPFEKLFEIFKELITYTSGDFDEAIDWLRQLDQEYVLTDENYTIEDFIEDLLNKGYIQAEISSDGDKTFNKISAKMEKALRKFALKKIFGQIKKSRSGNHKSKYSGFDDDDSNDFKNYQYGDRVDNIIVSESLKNMYTRTGSDELYLISDDIVVKNSTHNSQMSTVLMIDISHSMILYGEDRITPAKKVAMALAELIITRYPKDTLDILVFGNDAKIIPLKQLPYLK
;
A
#
# COMPACT_ATOMS: atom_id res chain seq x y z
N MET A 1 -15.94 -36.51 10.76
CA MET A 1 -14.86 -36.60 9.76
C MET A 1 -13.65 -35.89 10.34
N LYS A 2 -12.65 -36.66 10.84
CA LYS A 2 -11.52 -36.15 11.64
C LYS A 2 -10.61 -35.30 10.75
N ILE A 3 -10.38 -34.08 11.17
CA ILE A 3 -9.39 -33.15 10.64
C ILE A 3 -8.01 -33.78 10.94
N PHE A 4 -7.24 -34.11 9.91
CA PHE A 4 -5.84 -34.49 10.06
C PHE A 4 -5.05 -33.23 10.41
N ASP A 5 -4.70 -33.11 11.67
CA ASP A 5 -3.68 -32.14 12.11
C ASP A 5 -2.34 -32.45 11.44
N SER A 6 -1.66 -31.39 11.01
CA SER A 6 -0.36 -31.44 10.35
C SER A 6 0.65 -32.23 11.16
N ILE A 7 1.13 -33.34 10.61
CA ILE A 7 2.26 -34.11 11.17
C ILE A 7 3.55 -33.43 10.69
N PRO A 8 4.35 -32.82 11.57
CA PRO A 8 5.60 -32.19 11.17
C PRO A 8 6.66 -33.27 10.97
N ILE A 9 6.93 -33.62 9.72
CA ILE A 9 8.15 -34.33 9.35
C ILE A 9 9.23 -33.27 9.18
N LYS A 10 10.39 -33.43 9.83
CA LYS A 10 11.50 -32.47 9.85
C LYS A 10 11.83 -31.96 8.43
N GLY A 11 11.53 -30.69 8.15
CA GLY A 11 11.82 -30.02 6.89
C GLY A 11 10.69 -29.96 5.85
N TRP A 12 9.51 -30.57 6.11
CA TRP A 12 8.36 -30.54 5.20
C TRP A 12 7.09 -30.24 5.97
N SER A 13 6.31 -29.27 5.48
CA SER A 13 4.95 -28.99 5.97
C SER A 13 3.95 -29.35 4.89
N PHE A 14 2.99 -30.22 5.22
CA PHE A 14 1.87 -30.54 4.35
C PHE A 14 0.65 -29.71 4.79
N SER A 15 0.12 -28.90 3.88
CA SER A 15 -1.15 -28.23 4.07
C SER A 15 -2.17 -28.77 3.08
N VAL A 16 -3.42 -28.93 3.52
CA VAL A 16 -4.51 -29.25 2.62
C VAL A 16 -4.73 -28.07 1.68
N PHE A 17 -4.60 -28.31 0.38
CA PHE A 17 -4.94 -27.32 -0.64
C PHE A 17 -6.43 -27.01 -0.55
N LYS A 18 -6.79 -25.88 0.04
CA LYS A 18 -8.15 -25.34 -0.06
C LYS A 18 -8.28 -24.73 -1.45
N LYS A 19 -9.03 -25.39 -2.32
CA LYS A 19 -9.50 -24.77 -3.56
C LYS A 19 -10.34 -23.55 -3.15
N GLU A 20 -9.78 -22.35 -3.20
CA GLU A 20 -10.54 -21.13 -3.01
C GLU A 20 -11.58 -21.09 -4.14
N ASN A 21 -12.86 -21.05 -3.77
CA ASN A 21 -13.94 -20.81 -4.72
C ASN A 21 -13.84 -19.33 -5.13
N ILE A 22 -12.93 -19.05 -6.05
CA ILE A 22 -12.77 -17.72 -6.65
C ILE A 22 -13.96 -17.53 -7.59
N SER A 23 -14.72 -16.45 -7.44
CA SER A 23 -15.83 -16.13 -8.32
C SER A 23 -15.35 -15.92 -9.77
N PRO A 24 -16.21 -16.18 -10.78
CA PRO A 24 -15.85 -15.91 -12.18
C PRO A 24 -15.38 -14.45 -12.38
N PHE A 25 -16.05 -13.50 -11.74
CA PHE A 25 -15.64 -12.10 -11.73
C PHE A 25 -14.19 -11.91 -11.24
N GLU A 26 -13.84 -12.50 -10.09
CA GLU A 26 -12.51 -12.32 -9.51
C GLU A 26 -11.41 -12.89 -10.40
N LYS A 27 -11.65 -14.01 -11.08
CA LYS A 27 -10.71 -14.60 -12.03
C LYS A 27 -10.44 -13.65 -13.19
N LEU A 28 -11.49 -13.18 -13.87
CA LEU A 28 -11.36 -12.24 -14.96
C LEU A 28 -10.78 -10.90 -14.50
N PHE A 29 -11.13 -10.45 -13.30
CA PHE A 29 -10.64 -9.20 -12.74
C PHE A 29 -9.13 -9.23 -12.45
N GLU A 30 -8.57 -10.36 -12.00
CA GLU A 30 -7.11 -10.50 -11.84
C GLU A 30 -6.39 -10.37 -13.20
N ILE A 31 -6.90 -11.02 -14.25
CA ILE A 31 -6.35 -10.93 -15.61
C ILE A 31 -6.52 -9.50 -16.14
N PHE A 32 -7.70 -8.93 -16.01
CA PHE A 32 -8.00 -7.58 -16.49
C PHE A 32 -7.09 -6.50 -15.87
N LYS A 33 -6.75 -6.62 -14.58
CA LYS A 33 -5.79 -5.71 -13.93
C LYS A 33 -4.40 -5.75 -14.57
N GLU A 34 -3.96 -6.92 -15.00
CA GLU A 34 -2.71 -7.02 -15.77
C GLU A 34 -2.85 -6.32 -17.13
N LEU A 35 -3.89 -6.66 -17.90
CA LEU A 35 -4.10 -6.11 -19.23
C LEU A 35 -4.20 -4.59 -19.21
N ILE A 36 -5.01 -4.03 -18.32
CA ILE A 36 -5.16 -2.58 -18.19
C ILE A 36 -3.85 -1.87 -17.82
N THR A 37 -2.94 -2.56 -17.14
CA THR A 37 -1.61 -2.03 -16.84
C THR A 37 -0.73 -2.03 -18.08
N TYR A 38 -0.81 -3.05 -18.93
CA TYR A 38 -0.08 -3.12 -20.20
C TYR A 38 -0.59 -2.10 -21.21
N THR A 39 -1.90 -1.95 -21.34
CA THR A 39 -2.53 -0.99 -22.26
C THR A 39 -2.46 0.46 -21.73
N SER A 40 -1.76 0.71 -20.62
CA SER A 40 -1.62 2.05 -20.01
C SER A 40 -2.96 2.72 -19.71
N GLY A 41 -3.92 1.92 -19.23
CA GLY A 41 -5.24 2.42 -18.83
C GLY A 41 -6.27 2.50 -19.97
N ASP A 42 -5.92 2.06 -21.16
CA ASP A 42 -6.87 1.96 -22.27
C ASP A 42 -7.81 0.78 -22.03
N PHE A 43 -9.07 1.10 -21.76
CA PHE A 43 -10.09 0.11 -21.44
C PHE A 43 -10.46 -0.75 -22.63
N ASP A 44 -10.67 -0.13 -23.78
CA ASP A 44 -11.16 -0.82 -24.98
C ASP A 44 -10.10 -1.81 -25.49
N GLU A 45 -8.85 -1.37 -25.55
CA GLU A 45 -7.72 -2.25 -25.90
C GLU A 45 -7.58 -3.40 -24.89
N ALA A 46 -7.73 -3.15 -23.59
CA ALA A 46 -7.64 -4.19 -22.56
C ALA A 46 -8.77 -5.22 -22.67
N ILE A 47 -9.99 -4.81 -23.05
CA ILE A 47 -11.12 -5.71 -23.29
C ILE A 47 -10.91 -6.51 -24.57
N ASP A 48 -10.38 -5.93 -25.63
CA ASP A 48 -10.09 -6.66 -26.86
C ASP A 48 -9.04 -7.75 -26.62
N TRP A 49 -8.00 -7.46 -25.85
CA TRP A 49 -7.03 -8.47 -25.44
C TRP A 49 -7.65 -9.55 -24.54
N LEU A 50 -8.57 -9.17 -23.65
CA LEU A 50 -9.29 -10.13 -22.82
C LEU A 50 -10.16 -11.07 -23.65
N ARG A 51 -10.84 -10.55 -24.70
CA ARG A 51 -11.62 -11.38 -25.64
C ARG A 51 -10.72 -12.35 -26.43
N GLN A 52 -9.55 -11.92 -26.87
CA GLN A 52 -8.60 -12.80 -27.53
C GLN A 52 -8.12 -13.92 -26.60
N LEU A 53 -7.81 -13.60 -25.36
CA LEU A 53 -7.43 -14.59 -24.36
C LEU A 53 -8.58 -15.55 -24.03
N ASP A 54 -9.82 -15.07 -24.00
CA ASP A 54 -10.98 -15.92 -23.78
C ASP A 54 -11.19 -16.92 -24.93
N GLN A 55 -10.99 -16.50 -26.18
CA GLN A 55 -11.05 -17.40 -27.33
C GLN A 55 -9.97 -18.49 -27.30
N GLU A 56 -8.79 -18.20 -26.75
CA GLU A 56 -7.68 -19.15 -26.71
C GLU A 56 -7.75 -20.08 -25.48
N TYR A 57 -8.13 -19.55 -24.32
CA TYR A 57 -8.04 -20.24 -23.03
C TYR A 57 -9.39 -20.59 -22.40
N VAL A 58 -10.51 -20.20 -23.00
CA VAL A 58 -11.88 -20.44 -22.49
C VAL A 58 -11.98 -19.97 -21.02
N LEU A 59 -11.81 -18.69 -20.81
CA LEU A 59 -11.81 -18.06 -19.47
C LEU A 59 -13.23 -17.87 -18.94
N THR A 60 -14.22 -17.73 -19.85
CA THR A 60 -15.64 -17.55 -19.59
C THR A 60 -16.43 -18.83 -19.85
N ASP A 61 -17.68 -18.89 -19.42
CA ASP A 61 -18.61 -19.97 -19.65
C ASP A 61 -20.00 -19.42 -20.06
N GLU A 62 -20.96 -20.31 -20.34
CA GLU A 62 -22.33 -19.91 -20.73
C GLU A 62 -23.07 -19.11 -19.63
N ASN A 63 -22.64 -19.23 -18.38
CA ASN A 63 -23.27 -18.55 -17.25
C ASN A 63 -22.64 -17.19 -16.92
N TYR A 64 -21.42 -16.92 -17.40
CA TYR A 64 -20.70 -15.67 -17.13
C TYR A 64 -19.82 -15.31 -18.29
N THR A 65 -20.24 -14.32 -19.05
CA THR A 65 -19.59 -13.84 -20.27
C THR A 65 -18.70 -12.62 -20.02
N ILE A 66 -17.97 -12.17 -21.05
CA ILE A 66 -17.20 -10.91 -20.97
C ILE A 66 -18.14 -9.71 -20.84
N GLU A 67 -19.30 -9.75 -21.44
CA GLU A 67 -20.33 -8.72 -21.35
C GLU A 67 -20.85 -8.59 -19.91
N ASP A 68 -21.12 -9.72 -19.24
CA ASP A 68 -21.49 -9.74 -17.82
C ASP A 68 -20.35 -9.19 -16.93
N PHE A 69 -19.10 -9.47 -17.30
CA PHE A 69 -17.94 -8.92 -16.62
C PHE A 69 -17.85 -7.39 -16.75
N ILE A 70 -18.10 -6.84 -17.94
CA ILE A 70 -18.13 -5.39 -18.18
C ILE A 70 -19.25 -4.74 -17.39
N GLU A 71 -20.45 -5.35 -17.38
CA GLU A 71 -21.57 -4.86 -16.58
C GLU A 71 -21.24 -4.87 -15.06
N ASP A 72 -20.61 -5.92 -14.59
CA ASP A 72 -20.13 -6.03 -13.22
C ASP A 72 -19.08 -4.96 -12.88
N LEU A 73 -18.17 -4.63 -13.81
CA LEU A 73 -17.21 -3.54 -13.62
C LEU A 73 -17.90 -2.18 -13.47
N LEU A 74 -18.95 -1.92 -14.26
CA LEU A 74 -19.78 -0.72 -14.17
C LEU A 74 -20.54 -0.69 -12.83
N ASN A 75 -21.27 -1.76 -12.52
CA ASN A 75 -22.09 -1.87 -11.31
C ASN A 75 -21.24 -1.76 -10.03
N LYS A 76 -20.06 -2.33 -10.04
CA LYS A 76 -19.10 -2.22 -8.93
C LYS A 76 -18.33 -0.89 -8.94
N GLY A 77 -18.51 -0.04 -9.96
CA GLY A 77 -17.89 1.28 -10.05
C GLY A 77 -16.39 1.27 -10.30
N TYR A 78 -15.86 0.25 -10.95
CA TYR A 78 -14.45 0.20 -11.39
C TYR A 78 -14.22 0.99 -12.67
N ILE A 79 -15.26 1.12 -13.50
CA ILE A 79 -15.26 1.93 -14.73
C ILE A 79 -16.44 2.88 -14.72
N GLN A 80 -16.35 3.92 -15.52
CA GLN A 80 -17.39 4.93 -15.71
C GLN A 80 -17.61 5.12 -17.21
N ALA A 81 -18.86 5.17 -17.63
CA ALA A 81 -19.22 5.52 -19.00
C ALA A 81 -19.17 7.05 -19.13
N GLU A 82 -18.32 7.55 -20.00
CA GLU A 82 -18.26 8.95 -20.38
C GLU A 82 -18.81 9.11 -21.80
N ILE A 83 -19.61 10.14 -22.04
CA ILE A 83 -20.12 10.50 -23.36
C ILE A 83 -19.08 11.42 -24.01
N SER A 84 -18.70 11.12 -25.25
CA SER A 84 -17.80 11.98 -26.01
C SER A 84 -18.40 13.40 -26.12
N SER A 85 -17.53 14.40 -26.19
CA SER A 85 -17.92 15.81 -26.38
C SER A 85 -18.76 16.04 -27.65
N ASP A 86 -18.67 15.13 -28.63
CA ASP A 86 -19.49 15.15 -29.86
C ASP A 86 -20.83 14.42 -29.74
N GLY A 87 -21.16 13.86 -28.55
CA GLY A 87 -22.46 13.27 -28.26
C GLY A 87 -22.73 11.89 -28.87
N ASP A 88 -21.82 11.36 -29.67
CA ASP A 88 -22.08 10.20 -30.56
C ASP A 88 -21.42 8.90 -30.10
N LYS A 89 -20.49 8.94 -29.14
CA LYS A 89 -19.79 7.75 -28.65
C LYS A 89 -19.67 7.74 -27.13
N THR A 90 -20.11 6.66 -26.51
CA THR A 90 -19.86 6.35 -25.11
C THR A 90 -18.55 5.56 -25.03
N PHE A 91 -17.60 6.03 -24.25
CA PHE A 91 -16.38 5.27 -23.96
C PHE A 91 -16.26 5.02 -22.45
N ASN A 92 -15.66 3.91 -22.11
CA ASN A 92 -15.47 3.54 -20.71
C ASN A 92 -14.09 4.00 -20.23
N LYS A 93 -14.08 4.65 -19.08
CA LYS A 93 -12.85 5.12 -18.44
C LYS A 93 -12.68 4.44 -17.08
N ILE A 94 -11.46 4.12 -16.71
CA ILE A 94 -11.18 3.57 -15.40
C ILE A 94 -11.42 4.62 -14.29
N SER A 95 -12.05 4.18 -13.22
CA SER A 95 -12.38 5.03 -12.07
C SER A 95 -11.22 5.10 -11.06
N ALA A 96 -11.29 6.06 -10.14
CA ALA A 96 -10.37 6.13 -9.00
C ALA A 96 -10.35 4.84 -8.15
N LYS A 97 -11.47 4.10 -8.12
CA LYS A 97 -11.58 2.79 -7.47
C LYS A 97 -10.71 1.75 -8.19
N MET A 98 -10.73 1.75 -9.53
CA MET A 98 -9.88 0.89 -10.34
C MET A 98 -8.40 1.24 -10.16
N GLU A 99 -8.03 2.52 -10.22
CA GLU A 99 -6.66 2.97 -9.98
C GLU A 99 -6.11 2.47 -8.63
N LYS A 100 -6.93 2.57 -7.57
CA LYS A 100 -6.59 2.03 -6.26
C LYS A 100 -6.46 0.50 -6.27
N ALA A 101 -7.33 -0.20 -7.02
CA ALA A 101 -7.25 -1.65 -7.16
C ALA A 101 -5.96 -2.08 -7.89
N LEU A 102 -5.53 -1.33 -8.92
CA LEU A 102 -4.28 -1.57 -9.63
C LEU A 102 -3.06 -1.40 -8.72
N ARG A 103 -3.01 -0.35 -7.91
CA ARG A 103 -1.91 -0.14 -6.96
C ARG A 103 -1.84 -1.25 -5.91
N LYS A 104 -2.99 -1.66 -5.34
CA LYS A 104 -3.06 -2.78 -4.39
C LYS A 104 -2.65 -4.11 -5.02
N PHE A 105 -3.05 -4.32 -6.27
CA PHE A 105 -2.67 -5.50 -7.02
C PHE A 105 -1.16 -5.55 -7.26
N ALA A 106 -0.56 -4.43 -7.70
CA ALA A 106 0.87 -4.29 -7.87
C ALA A 106 1.62 -4.53 -6.55
N LEU A 107 1.12 -3.95 -5.44
CA LEU A 107 1.69 -4.15 -4.10
C LEU A 107 1.71 -5.63 -3.71
N LYS A 108 0.57 -6.34 -3.89
CA LYS A 108 0.45 -7.77 -3.58
C LYS A 108 1.40 -8.61 -4.44
N LYS A 109 1.54 -8.27 -5.72
CA LYS A 109 2.34 -9.03 -6.69
C LYS A 109 3.84 -8.86 -6.46
N ILE A 110 4.31 -7.66 -6.15
CA ILE A 110 5.73 -7.35 -5.99
C ILE A 110 6.23 -7.66 -4.59
N PHE A 111 5.50 -7.25 -3.56
CA PHE A 111 5.93 -7.39 -2.17
C PHE A 111 5.25 -8.55 -1.43
N GLY A 112 4.34 -9.28 -2.09
CA GLY A 112 3.57 -10.36 -1.48
C GLY A 112 2.57 -9.86 -0.42
N GLN A 113 2.22 -10.74 0.51
CA GLN A 113 1.36 -10.38 1.63
C GLN A 113 2.19 -9.65 2.70
N ILE A 114 2.22 -8.33 2.63
CA ILE A 114 2.81 -7.52 3.69
C ILE A 114 1.89 -7.61 4.91
N LYS A 115 2.36 -8.27 5.97
CA LYS A 115 1.68 -8.28 7.26
C LYS A 115 1.56 -6.85 7.74
N LYS A 116 0.33 -6.43 8.12
CA LYS A 116 0.10 -5.12 8.74
C LYS A 116 0.97 -5.04 9.99
N SER A 117 2.03 -4.24 9.94
CA SER A 117 2.80 -3.87 11.12
C SER A 117 2.03 -2.77 11.86
N ARG A 118 2.09 -2.78 13.18
CA ARG A 118 1.64 -1.64 13.99
C ARG A 118 2.41 -0.40 13.55
N SER A 119 1.69 0.72 13.34
CA SER A 119 2.20 2.08 13.12
C SER A 119 3.54 2.16 12.37
N GLY A 120 3.50 2.43 11.08
CA GLY A 120 4.69 2.64 10.26
C GLY A 120 5.30 4.02 10.48
N ASN A 121 5.75 4.30 11.68
CA ASN A 121 6.46 5.52 12.00
C ASN A 121 7.96 5.28 11.95
N HIS A 122 8.69 6.16 11.27
CA HIS A 122 10.15 6.11 11.28
C HIS A 122 10.65 6.55 12.65
N LYS A 123 11.23 5.61 13.42
CA LYS A 123 11.85 5.94 14.70
C LYS A 123 13.11 6.77 14.44
N SER A 124 13.09 8.02 14.88
CA SER A 124 14.28 8.89 14.86
C SER A 124 15.01 8.82 16.18
N LYS A 125 16.35 8.89 16.15
CA LYS A 125 17.20 9.08 17.36
C LYS A 125 17.19 10.52 17.86
N TYR A 126 16.68 11.46 17.04
CA TYR A 126 16.68 12.88 17.35
C TYR A 126 15.27 13.35 17.72
N SER A 127 15.21 14.25 18.71
CA SER A 127 13.97 14.88 19.18
C SER A 127 13.31 15.71 18.07
N GLY A 128 12.04 15.41 17.74
CA GLY A 128 11.20 16.17 16.81
C GLY A 128 10.00 16.79 17.53
N PHE A 129 9.25 17.67 16.84
CA PHE A 129 8.12 18.38 17.41
C PHE A 129 6.81 17.56 17.52
N ASP A 130 6.77 16.34 16.99
CA ASP A 130 5.55 15.52 16.92
C ASP A 130 5.68 14.35 17.91
N ASP A 131 5.17 14.55 19.13
CA ASP A 131 5.14 13.56 20.19
C ASP A 131 3.88 12.71 20.08
N ASP A 132 3.99 11.47 19.58
CA ASP A 132 2.97 10.46 19.87
C ASP A 132 3.13 10.01 21.33
N ASP A 133 2.10 10.25 22.16
CA ASP A 133 2.01 9.79 23.54
C ASP A 133 2.14 8.27 23.60
N SER A 134 3.35 7.76 23.80
CA SER A 134 3.53 6.36 24.18
C SER A 134 3.21 6.26 25.70
N ASN A 135 2.41 5.27 26.09
CA ASN A 135 2.16 4.98 27.51
C ASN A 135 3.37 4.33 28.20
N ASP A 136 4.55 4.37 27.57
CA ASP A 136 5.77 3.83 28.13
C ASP A 136 6.49 4.90 28.96
N PHE A 137 6.96 4.53 30.14
CA PHE A 137 7.66 5.38 31.08
C PHE A 137 9.13 4.97 31.15
N LYS A 138 10.01 5.95 31.35
CA LYS A 138 11.43 5.72 31.62
C LYS A 138 11.91 6.59 32.80
N ASN A 139 13.00 6.20 33.44
CA ASN A 139 13.66 7.04 34.40
C ASN A 139 14.27 8.27 33.72
N TYR A 140 14.23 9.40 34.38
CA TYR A 140 14.78 10.67 33.92
C TYR A 140 16.28 10.53 33.60
N GLN A 141 16.67 11.07 32.45
CA GLN A 141 18.07 11.23 32.08
C GLN A 141 18.35 12.71 31.77
N TYR A 142 19.57 13.15 32.05
CA TYR A 142 19.97 14.52 31.75
C TYR A 142 19.77 14.85 30.27
N GLY A 143 18.96 15.88 30.00
CA GLY A 143 18.55 16.28 28.64
C GLY A 143 17.11 15.93 28.32
N ASP A 144 16.40 15.15 29.14
CA ASP A 144 14.97 14.94 28.96
C ASP A 144 14.18 16.22 29.26
N ARG A 145 13.06 16.41 28.52
CA ARG A 145 12.20 17.59 28.69
C ARG A 145 11.45 17.54 30.00
N VAL A 146 11.46 18.66 30.71
CA VAL A 146 10.77 18.80 32.03
C VAL A 146 9.25 18.63 31.85
N ASP A 147 8.70 19.04 30.71
CA ASP A 147 7.27 18.90 30.39
C ASP A 147 6.78 17.45 30.33
N ASN A 148 7.70 16.51 30.14
CA ASN A 148 7.40 15.08 30.06
C ASN A 148 7.46 14.37 31.40
N ILE A 149 7.75 15.09 32.52
CA ILE A 149 7.80 14.52 33.85
C ILE A 149 6.40 14.11 34.32
N ILE A 150 6.28 12.86 34.76
CA ILE A 150 5.06 12.33 35.36
C ILE A 150 5.16 12.48 36.88
N VAL A 151 4.57 13.55 37.35
CA VAL A 151 4.65 13.91 38.79
C VAL A 151 4.09 12.80 39.67
N SER A 152 2.99 12.16 39.29
CA SER A 152 2.34 11.11 40.08
C SER A 152 3.24 9.88 40.30
N GLU A 153 3.89 9.39 39.22
CA GLU A 153 4.79 8.24 39.34
C GLU A 153 6.11 8.61 40.01
N SER A 154 6.61 9.82 39.79
CA SER A 154 7.81 10.33 40.46
C SER A 154 7.58 10.46 41.98
N LEU A 155 6.44 10.99 42.41
CA LEU A 155 6.09 11.05 43.83
C LEU A 155 5.92 9.65 44.43
N LYS A 156 5.32 8.73 43.75
CA LYS A 156 5.16 7.34 44.18
C LYS A 156 6.53 6.67 44.38
N ASN A 157 7.48 6.87 43.51
CA ASN A 157 8.85 6.36 43.66
C ASN A 157 9.52 6.96 44.91
N MET A 158 9.41 8.29 45.07
CA MET A 158 9.91 8.98 46.23
C MET A 158 9.32 8.38 47.54
N TYR A 159 7.99 8.24 47.66
CA TYR A 159 7.33 7.65 48.80
C TYR A 159 7.76 6.20 49.06
N THR A 160 7.95 5.44 48.00
CA THR A 160 8.42 4.05 48.12
C THR A 160 9.84 3.97 48.65
N ARG A 161 10.69 4.95 48.36
CA ARG A 161 12.08 5.02 48.81
C ARG A 161 12.21 5.60 50.21
N THR A 162 11.51 6.69 50.54
CA THR A 162 11.71 7.45 51.78
C THR A 162 10.71 7.11 52.90
N GLY A 163 9.59 6.45 52.58
CA GLY A 163 8.47 6.34 53.49
C GLY A 163 7.77 7.69 53.72
N SER A 164 7.10 7.86 54.84
CA SER A 164 6.30 9.07 55.15
C SER A 164 7.08 10.22 55.79
N ASP A 165 8.32 10.00 56.20
CA ASP A 165 8.98 10.89 57.17
C ASP A 165 9.86 11.97 56.54
N GLU A 166 10.36 11.76 55.32
CA GLU A 166 11.18 12.76 54.61
C GLU A 166 10.80 12.85 53.12
N LEU A 167 10.24 13.99 52.72
CA LEU A 167 9.79 14.25 51.37
C LEU A 167 10.84 15.03 50.57
N TYR A 168 11.77 14.34 49.90
CA TYR A 168 12.68 14.95 48.95
C TYR A 168 12.84 14.07 47.71
N LEU A 169 12.77 14.69 46.53
CA LEU A 169 12.94 14.05 45.23
C LEU A 169 14.44 13.99 44.87
N ILE A 170 14.87 12.85 44.40
CA ILE A 170 16.17 12.69 43.73
C ILE A 170 15.94 12.36 42.24
N SER A 171 16.99 12.50 41.42
CA SER A 171 16.90 12.23 39.98
C SER A 171 16.38 10.84 39.66
N ASP A 172 16.70 9.84 40.48
CA ASP A 172 16.30 8.45 40.30
C ASP A 172 14.80 8.19 40.54
N ASP A 173 14.14 9.09 41.32
CA ASP A 173 12.70 9.03 41.53
C ASP A 173 11.90 9.58 40.34
N ILE A 174 12.55 10.42 39.51
CA ILE A 174 11.87 11.14 38.44
C ILE A 174 11.58 10.20 37.26
N VAL A 175 10.31 10.12 36.92
CA VAL A 175 9.82 9.36 35.76
C VAL A 175 9.34 10.30 34.68
N VAL A 176 9.74 10.05 33.44
CA VAL A 176 9.32 10.81 32.29
C VAL A 176 8.58 9.93 31.29
N LYS A 177 7.65 10.52 30.55
CA LYS A 177 7.03 9.85 29.40
C LYS A 177 8.11 9.53 28.38
N ASN A 178 8.11 8.30 27.90
CA ASN A 178 8.97 7.91 26.80
C ASN A 178 8.35 8.39 25.49
N SER A 179 8.70 9.59 25.05
CA SER A 179 8.28 10.10 23.74
C SER A 179 9.10 9.43 22.66
N THR A 180 8.45 8.58 21.85
CA THR A 180 9.05 8.09 20.62
C THR A 180 8.88 9.17 19.54
N HIS A 181 9.99 9.80 19.17
CA HIS A 181 9.99 10.80 18.12
C HIS A 181 9.78 10.11 16.76
N ASN A 182 8.68 10.44 16.14
CA ASN A 182 8.33 9.95 14.79
C ASN A 182 8.73 11.01 13.79
N SER A 183 9.62 10.67 12.87
CA SER A 183 9.98 11.56 11.75
C SER A 183 9.05 11.31 10.57
N GLN A 184 8.64 12.37 9.89
CA GLN A 184 8.03 12.32 8.57
C GLN A 184 9.13 12.24 7.52
N MET A 185 8.88 11.45 6.48
CA MET A 185 9.79 11.33 5.34
C MET A 185 9.12 11.89 4.08
N SER A 186 9.87 12.67 3.31
CA SER A 186 9.46 13.07 1.96
C SER A 186 10.18 12.18 0.96
N THR A 187 9.42 11.47 0.16
CA THR A 187 9.95 10.56 -0.87
C THR A 187 9.65 11.14 -2.24
N VAL A 188 10.66 11.21 -3.10
CA VAL A 188 10.49 11.52 -4.52
C VAL A 188 10.76 10.26 -5.32
N LEU A 189 9.74 9.76 -6.01
CA LEU A 189 9.86 8.62 -6.90
C LEU A 189 10.14 9.12 -8.31
N MET A 190 11.33 8.84 -8.81
CA MET A 190 11.76 9.24 -10.14
C MET A 190 11.60 8.07 -11.12
N ILE A 191 10.88 8.30 -12.23
CA ILE A 191 10.60 7.29 -13.26
C ILE A 191 11.16 7.77 -14.58
N ASP A 192 12.07 7.00 -15.15
CA ASP A 192 12.57 7.22 -16.50
C ASP A 192 11.51 6.78 -17.52
N ILE A 193 11.11 7.72 -18.39
CA ILE A 193 10.22 7.50 -19.53
C ILE A 193 10.92 7.84 -20.84
N SER A 194 12.26 7.87 -20.86
CA SER A 194 13.03 8.16 -22.04
C SER A 194 12.79 7.09 -23.12
N HIS A 195 13.05 7.44 -24.36
CA HIS A 195 12.84 6.56 -25.51
C HIS A 195 13.61 5.23 -25.41
N SER A 196 14.73 5.21 -24.68
CA SER A 196 15.49 3.97 -24.41
C SER A 196 14.72 2.92 -23.59
N MET A 197 13.65 3.32 -22.91
CA MET A 197 12.81 2.40 -22.13
C MET A 197 11.90 1.52 -23.03
N ILE A 198 11.76 1.88 -24.30
CA ILE A 198 10.91 1.17 -25.29
C ILE A 198 11.76 0.57 -26.42
N LEU A 199 13.04 1.01 -26.57
CA LEU A 199 13.91 0.56 -27.64
C LEU A 199 14.19 -0.96 -27.57
N TYR A 200 14.40 -1.56 -28.73
CA TYR A 200 14.79 -2.97 -28.90
C TYR A 200 13.71 -4.00 -28.56
N GLY A 201 12.42 -3.61 -28.56
CA GLY A 201 11.31 -4.53 -28.31
C GLY A 201 11.17 -4.96 -26.84
N GLU A 202 11.93 -4.36 -25.92
CA GLU A 202 11.79 -4.56 -24.49
C GLU A 202 10.87 -3.49 -23.90
N ASP A 203 9.72 -3.92 -23.37
CA ASP A 203 8.85 -3.04 -22.57
C ASP A 203 9.40 -2.92 -21.15
N ARG A 204 10.18 -1.89 -20.90
CA ARG A 204 10.72 -1.56 -19.56
C ARG A 204 9.80 -0.62 -18.77
N ILE A 205 8.90 0.09 -19.45
CA ILE A 205 7.98 1.03 -18.79
C ILE A 205 6.94 0.30 -17.95
N THR A 206 6.34 -0.78 -18.46
CA THR A 206 5.32 -1.52 -17.72
C THR A 206 5.83 -2.11 -16.40
N PRO A 207 7.00 -2.78 -16.32
CA PRO A 207 7.59 -3.17 -15.05
C PRO A 207 7.87 -1.98 -14.12
N ALA A 208 8.42 -0.88 -14.64
CA ALA A 208 8.68 0.33 -13.86
C ALA A 208 7.38 0.91 -13.26
N LYS A 209 6.30 0.99 -14.05
CA LYS A 209 4.97 1.39 -13.56
C LYS A 209 4.46 0.47 -12.45
N LYS A 210 4.59 -0.84 -12.61
CA LYS A 210 4.15 -1.81 -11.59
C LYS A 210 4.89 -1.60 -10.28
N VAL A 211 6.20 -1.43 -10.31
CA VAL A 211 7.01 -1.16 -9.12
C VAL A 211 6.63 0.18 -8.50
N ALA A 212 6.46 1.21 -9.30
CA ALA A 212 6.07 2.55 -8.85
C ALA A 212 4.69 2.55 -8.16
N MET A 213 3.70 1.87 -8.76
CA MET A 213 2.37 1.69 -8.16
C MET A 213 2.42 0.94 -6.84
N ALA A 214 3.23 -0.12 -6.77
CA ALA A 214 3.40 -0.91 -5.55
C ALA A 214 4.05 -0.09 -4.44
N LEU A 215 5.11 0.65 -4.75
CA LEU A 215 5.83 1.49 -3.79
C LEU A 215 4.94 2.64 -3.30
N ALA A 216 4.21 3.29 -4.20
CA ALA A 216 3.26 4.35 -3.86
C ALA A 216 2.17 3.84 -2.90
N GLU A 217 1.56 2.68 -3.18
CA GLU A 217 0.55 2.10 -2.29
C GLU A 217 1.16 1.68 -0.95
N LEU A 218 2.41 1.18 -0.93
CA LEU A 218 3.14 0.86 0.28
C LEU A 218 3.31 2.09 1.18
N ILE A 219 3.82 3.19 0.62
CA ILE A 219 4.06 4.44 1.37
C ILE A 219 2.74 4.96 1.93
N ILE A 220 1.71 5.13 1.10
CA ILE A 220 0.41 5.68 1.50
C ILE A 220 -0.27 4.81 2.58
N THR A 221 -0.13 3.48 2.48
CA THR A 221 -0.82 2.58 3.42
C THR A 221 -0.06 2.40 4.72
N ARG A 222 1.28 2.35 4.67
CA ARG A 222 2.11 2.04 5.82
C ARG A 222 2.63 3.28 6.54
N TYR A 223 2.84 4.38 5.81
CA TYR A 223 3.41 5.61 6.31
C TYR A 223 2.51 6.81 5.96
N PRO A 224 1.32 6.91 6.59
CA PRO A 224 0.30 7.92 6.20
C PRO A 224 0.73 9.36 6.46
N LYS A 225 1.77 9.58 7.27
CA LYS A 225 2.35 10.91 7.55
C LYS A 225 3.43 11.32 6.54
N ASP A 226 3.93 10.36 5.74
CA ASP A 226 4.95 10.62 4.73
C ASP A 226 4.36 11.29 3.50
N THR A 227 5.15 12.10 2.82
CA THR A 227 4.79 12.67 1.52
C THR A 227 5.42 11.88 0.39
N LEU A 228 4.71 11.79 -0.75
CA LEU A 228 5.20 11.14 -1.95
C LEU A 228 4.94 12.03 -3.16
N ASP A 229 6.01 12.41 -3.83
CA ASP A 229 5.98 13.07 -5.13
C ASP A 229 6.47 12.11 -6.22
N ILE A 230 5.86 12.17 -7.40
CA ILE A 230 6.23 11.34 -8.54
C ILE A 230 6.77 12.25 -9.64
N LEU A 231 8.03 12.08 -9.98
CA LEU A 231 8.70 12.78 -11.05
C LEU A 231 8.93 11.82 -12.23
N VAL A 232 8.42 12.15 -13.39
CA VAL A 232 8.76 11.46 -14.63
C VAL A 232 9.77 12.30 -15.41
N PHE A 233 10.75 11.65 -16.01
CA PHE A 233 11.78 12.33 -16.80
C PHE A 233 12.14 11.53 -18.06
N GLY A 234 12.50 12.25 -19.07
CA GLY A 234 12.94 11.76 -20.38
C GLY A 234 13.57 12.94 -21.11
N ASN A 235 12.92 13.46 -22.15
CA ASN A 235 13.33 14.71 -22.78
C ASN A 235 13.16 15.92 -21.86
N ASP A 236 12.10 15.88 -21.04
CA ASP A 236 11.76 16.85 -20.01
C ASP A 236 11.49 16.15 -18.69
N ALA A 237 11.46 16.92 -17.58
CA ALA A 237 11.10 16.44 -16.27
C ALA A 237 9.77 17.06 -15.81
N LYS A 238 8.83 16.23 -15.33
CA LYS A 238 7.50 16.66 -14.90
C LYS A 238 7.04 15.93 -13.65
N ILE A 239 6.51 16.68 -12.70
CA ILE A 239 5.79 16.10 -11.55
C ILE A 239 4.39 15.70 -12.00
N ILE A 240 4.01 14.46 -11.71
CA ILE A 240 2.69 13.93 -12.03
C ILE A 240 1.94 13.53 -10.77
N PRO A 241 0.62 13.71 -10.73
CA PRO A 241 -0.20 13.21 -9.64
C PRO A 241 -0.27 11.66 -9.69
N LEU A 242 -0.42 11.04 -8.52
CA LEU A 242 -0.49 9.59 -8.36
C LEU A 242 -1.51 8.91 -9.28
N LYS A 243 -2.65 9.57 -9.56
CA LYS A 243 -3.70 9.08 -10.46
C LYS A 243 -3.24 8.89 -11.91
N GLN A 244 -2.20 9.61 -12.34
CA GLN A 244 -1.67 9.49 -13.70
C GLN A 244 -0.67 8.33 -13.86
N LEU A 245 -0.23 7.71 -12.76
CA LEU A 245 0.77 6.66 -12.80
C LEU A 245 0.39 5.43 -13.65
N PRO A 246 -0.86 4.93 -13.63
CA PRO A 246 -1.26 3.82 -14.51
C PRO A 246 -1.21 4.14 -16.00
N TYR A 247 -1.35 5.42 -16.38
CA TYR A 247 -1.47 5.89 -17.77
C TYR A 247 -0.12 6.28 -18.41
N LEU A 248 1.00 6.06 -17.75
CA LEU A 248 2.32 6.34 -18.34
C LEU A 248 2.57 5.47 -19.57
N LYS A 249 3.05 6.12 -20.63
CA LYS A 249 3.41 5.51 -21.92
C LYS A 249 4.85 5.82 -22.22
#